data_c526780fb90bc34bf3626c18a184ed8e
#
_entry.id   c526780fb90bc34bf3626c18a184ed8e
#
_cell.length_a   1.000
_cell.length_b   1.000
_cell.length_c   1.000
_cell.angle_alpha   90.00
_cell.angle_beta   90.00
_cell.angle_gamma   90.00
#
_symmetry.space_group_name_H-M   'P 1'
#
loop_
_entity.id
_entity.type
_entity.pdbx_description
1 polymer ?
#
loop_
_entity_poly.entity_id
_entity_poly.type
_entity_poly.pdbx_seq_one_letter_code
_entity_poly.pdbx_strand_id
1 'polypeptide(L)'
;QTGDYSAPHGNNIEHKVEVMGMGLNDTIVSSRPAGAAWSTVNDLLKYVQMEIDRGVLPDGKRYIGEAALMQRREPQIALGVGKDYAMALMVDKSDGVTVVDHGGDMGGFHSNMMWWPAQKVGAVILTNADEGVYLRGPFKRRLMELMFDGNLEAEASAAANAKASRESFDAFVKLLQWPADAKALDGLAPRYYNAALGDLRVTRKDGKAWFDVGAFSSEVATMPQPDGSMAFVTIDPVALGFLFTRADKDDERKLVVRDGQHEYVFDEMK
;
A
#
# COMPACT_ATOMS: atom_id res chain seq x y z
N GLN A 1 -11.32 -17.44 7.82
CA GLN A 1 -11.71 -16.03 8.09
C GLN A 1 -13.12 -16.04 8.66
N THR A 2 -13.36 -15.33 9.76
CA THR A 2 -14.66 -15.31 10.46
C THR A 2 -15.71 -14.41 9.78
N GLY A 3 -15.35 -13.71 8.70
CA GLY A 3 -16.24 -12.78 7.98
C GLY A 3 -16.50 -11.43 8.66
N ASP A 4 -15.94 -11.21 9.87
CA ASP A 4 -16.05 -9.94 10.60
C ASP A 4 -14.79 -9.11 10.42
N TYR A 5 -14.62 -8.55 9.23
CA TYR A 5 -13.54 -7.62 8.88
C TYR A 5 -14.04 -6.57 7.86
N SER A 6 -13.42 -5.40 7.87
CA SER A 6 -13.71 -4.35 6.89
C SER A 6 -13.29 -4.82 5.50
N ALA A 7 -14.14 -4.58 4.48
CA ALA A 7 -13.74 -4.79 3.10
C ALA A 7 -12.76 -3.70 2.66
N PRO A 8 -11.72 -4.05 1.88
CA PRO A 8 -10.82 -3.06 1.30
C PRO A 8 -11.49 -2.33 0.14
N HIS A 9 -11.15 -1.07 -0.05
CA HIS A 9 -11.70 -0.24 -1.13
C HIS A 9 -10.57 0.45 -1.89
N GLY A 10 -10.78 0.65 -3.19
CA GLY A 10 -9.90 1.41 -4.05
C GLY A 10 -10.69 2.19 -5.09
N ASN A 11 -10.05 3.14 -5.75
CA ASN A 11 -10.64 3.89 -6.85
C ASN A 11 -10.41 3.16 -8.17
N ASN A 12 -11.45 3.05 -8.99
CA ASN A 12 -11.29 2.72 -10.40
C ASN A 12 -10.85 3.96 -11.19
N ILE A 13 -10.52 3.79 -12.48
CA ILE A 13 -10.05 4.89 -13.36
C ILE A 13 -11.11 5.99 -13.62
N GLU A 14 -12.36 5.78 -13.23
CA GLU A 14 -13.44 6.76 -13.27
C GLU A 14 -13.67 7.47 -11.91
N HIS A 15 -12.74 7.34 -10.96
CA HIS A 15 -12.86 7.85 -9.58
C HIS A 15 -14.02 7.27 -8.75
N LYS A 16 -14.53 6.11 -9.12
CA LYS A 16 -15.52 5.43 -8.29
C LYS A 16 -14.82 4.54 -7.28
N VAL A 17 -15.21 4.70 -6.03
CA VAL A 17 -14.74 3.81 -4.95
C VAL A 17 -15.45 2.47 -5.08
N GLU A 18 -14.69 1.40 -5.15
CA GLU A 18 -15.18 0.04 -5.29
C GLU A 18 -14.56 -0.88 -4.23
N VAL A 19 -15.30 -1.93 -3.85
CA VAL A 19 -14.78 -2.97 -2.98
C VAL A 19 -13.75 -3.79 -3.75
N MET A 20 -12.58 -3.98 -3.15
CA MET A 20 -11.50 -4.79 -3.73
C MET A 20 -11.59 -6.25 -3.24
N GLY A 21 -11.15 -7.18 -4.10
CA GLY A 21 -10.95 -8.56 -3.71
C GLY A 21 -9.78 -8.74 -2.74
N MET A 22 -9.84 -9.77 -1.88
CA MET A 22 -8.79 -10.08 -0.91
C MET A 22 -7.63 -10.90 -1.51
N GLY A 23 -7.73 -11.39 -2.74
CA GLY A 23 -6.76 -12.33 -3.32
C GLY A 23 -5.32 -11.83 -3.26
N LEU A 24 -5.07 -10.55 -3.59
CA LEU A 24 -3.73 -9.97 -3.48
C LEU A 24 -3.25 -9.90 -2.02
N ASN A 25 -4.12 -9.54 -1.08
CA ASN A 25 -3.80 -9.50 0.35
C ASN A 25 -3.49 -10.90 0.90
N ASP A 26 -4.11 -11.94 0.37
CA ASP A 26 -3.87 -13.33 0.78
C ASP A 26 -2.49 -13.85 0.31
N THR A 27 -1.83 -13.20 -0.66
CA THR A 27 -0.49 -13.59 -1.13
C THR A 27 0.64 -13.25 -0.16
N ILE A 28 0.38 -12.48 0.91
CA ILE A 28 1.40 -12.03 1.88
C ILE A 28 2.06 -13.16 2.69
N VAL A 29 1.69 -14.41 2.44
CA VAL A 29 2.14 -15.58 3.24
C VAL A 29 3.65 -15.62 3.47
N SER A 30 4.45 -15.32 2.45
CA SER A 30 5.92 -15.29 2.55
C SER A 30 6.45 -14.10 3.36
N SER A 31 5.69 -13.02 3.46
CA SER A 31 6.07 -11.76 4.13
C SER A 31 5.30 -11.52 5.43
N ARG A 32 4.62 -12.53 5.98
CA ARG A 32 3.82 -12.43 7.22
C ARG A 32 4.54 -11.79 8.40
N PRO A 33 5.85 -12.01 8.63
CA PRO A 33 6.55 -11.36 9.74
C PRO A 33 6.61 -9.83 9.61
N ALA A 34 6.55 -9.30 8.38
CA ALA A 34 6.57 -7.87 8.11
C ALA A 34 5.16 -7.24 8.11
N GLY A 35 4.11 -8.05 7.99
CA GLY A 35 2.73 -7.58 7.89
C GLY A 35 1.72 -8.68 8.22
N ALA A 36 0.50 -8.62 7.68
CA ALA A 36 -0.59 -9.59 7.82
C ALA A 36 -1.19 -9.72 9.25
N ALA A 37 -0.92 -8.80 10.16
CA ALA A 37 -1.63 -8.75 11.43
C ALA A 37 -3.00 -8.12 11.23
N TRP A 38 -4.06 -8.83 11.59
CA TRP A 38 -5.43 -8.31 11.65
C TRP A 38 -5.74 -7.88 13.07
N SER A 39 -6.26 -6.67 13.22
CA SER A 39 -6.54 -6.11 14.54
C SER A 39 -7.69 -5.11 14.48
N THR A 40 -8.10 -4.64 15.65
CA THR A 40 -9.03 -3.52 15.84
C THR A 40 -8.29 -2.32 16.42
N VAL A 41 -8.88 -1.12 16.29
CA VAL A 41 -8.36 0.09 16.97
C VAL A 41 -8.21 -0.16 18.47
N ASN A 42 -9.21 -0.79 19.10
CA ASN A 42 -9.20 -1.03 20.55
C ASN A 42 -8.07 -1.97 20.98
N ASP A 43 -7.75 -3.00 20.19
CA ASP A 43 -6.68 -3.93 20.54
C ASP A 43 -5.30 -3.31 20.28
N LEU A 44 -5.15 -2.52 19.21
CA LEU A 44 -3.91 -1.78 18.99
C LEU A 44 -3.70 -0.69 20.04
N LEU A 45 -4.75 -0.05 20.56
CA LEU A 45 -4.64 0.89 21.69
C LEU A 45 -4.13 0.20 22.97
N LYS A 46 -4.50 -1.05 23.23
CA LYS A 46 -3.93 -1.84 24.34
C LYS A 46 -2.42 -2.07 24.15
N TYR A 47 -2.01 -2.35 22.92
CA TYR A 47 -0.59 -2.47 22.58
C TYR A 47 0.14 -1.13 22.80
N VAL A 48 -0.40 -0.03 22.28
CA VAL A 48 0.17 1.31 22.46
C VAL A 48 0.24 1.70 23.94
N GLN A 49 -0.77 1.36 24.73
CA GLN A 49 -0.76 1.59 26.18
C GLN A 49 0.37 0.81 26.86
N MET A 50 0.55 -0.47 26.51
CA MET A 50 1.66 -1.31 27.02
C MET A 50 3.03 -0.72 26.65
N GLU A 51 3.17 -0.16 25.45
CA GLU A 51 4.38 0.56 25.03
C GLU A 51 4.61 1.83 25.88
N ILE A 52 3.59 2.63 26.14
CA ILE A 52 3.65 3.83 26.99
C ILE A 52 4.03 3.46 28.42
N ASP A 53 3.44 2.40 28.95
CA ASP A 53 3.66 1.88 30.32
C ASP A 53 4.91 1.00 30.41
N ARG A 54 5.79 1.04 29.40
CA ARG A 54 7.08 0.36 29.39
C ARG A 54 6.99 -1.13 29.70
N GLY A 55 6.03 -1.80 29.09
CA GLY A 55 5.84 -3.25 29.19
C GLY A 55 5.00 -3.72 30.37
N VAL A 56 4.30 -2.83 31.06
CA VAL A 56 3.33 -3.17 32.10
C VAL A 56 1.91 -3.16 31.54
N LEU A 57 1.11 -4.16 31.87
CA LEU A 57 -0.29 -4.27 31.48
C LEU A 57 -1.20 -3.54 32.48
N PRO A 58 -2.47 -3.25 32.14
CA PRO A 58 -3.42 -2.56 33.03
C PRO A 58 -3.65 -3.27 34.38
N ASP A 59 -3.44 -4.59 34.44
CA ASP A 59 -3.53 -5.38 35.69
C ASP A 59 -2.27 -5.28 36.56
N GLY A 60 -1.28 -4.48 36.18
CA GLY A 60 -0.02 -4.27 36.87
C GLY A 60 1.05 -5.33 36.58
N LYS A 61 0.75 -6.36 35.78
CA LYS A 61 1.75 -7.39 35.42
C LYS A 61 2.70 -6.89 34.34
N ARG A 62 3.96 -7.19 34.52
CA ARG A 62 4.97 -6.96 33.48
C ARG A 62 4.88 -8.04 32.41
N TYR A 63 4.58 -7.62 31.18
CA TYR A 63 4.47 -8.48 30.02
C TYR A 63 5.82 -8.59 29.27
N ILE A 64 6.53 -7.47 29.13
CA ILE A 64 7.84 -7.36 28.51
C ILE A 64 8.80 -6.63 29.44
N GLY A 65 10.07 -7.06 29.46
CA GLY A 65 11.13 -6.38 30.20
C GLY A 65 11.32 -4.95 29.66
N GLU A 66 11.36 -3.96 30.55
CA GLU A 66 11.51 -2.55 30.18
C GLU A 66 12.76 -2.31 29.34
N ALA A 67 13.90 -2.87 29.73
CA ALA A 67 15.17 -2.70 29.02
C ALA A 67 15.09 -3.18 27.57
N ALA A 68 14.51 -4.36 27.32
CA ALA A 68 14.33 -4.90 25.98
C ALA A 68 13.37 -4.03 25.14
N LEU A 69 12.29 -3.55 25.74
CA LEU A 69 11.33 -2.69 25.07
C LEU A 69 11.97 -1.34 24.69
N MET A 70 12.75 -0.74 25.59
CA MET A 70 13.44 0.52 25.33
C MET A 70 14.55 0.36 24.30
N GLN A 71 15.30 -0.74 24.31
CA GLN A 71 16.31 -1.03 23.30
C GLN A 71 15.72 -1.10 21.89
N ARG A 72 14.50 -1.54 21.74
CA ARG A 72 13.78 -1.57 20.46
C ARG A 72 13.57 -0.19 19.85
N ARG A 73 13.55 0.86 20.69
CA ARG A 73 13.34 2.27 20.26
C ARG A 73 14.66 3.00 19.99
N GLU A 74 15.80 2.35 20.21
CA GLU A 74 17.11 2.95 19.93
C GLU A 74 17.30 3.11 18.42
N PRO A 75 17.70 4.30 17.95
CA PRO A 75 17.96 4.57 16.54
C PRO A 75 18.96 3.59 15.93
N GLN A 76 18.65 3.04 14.77
CA GLN A 76 19.52 2.14 14.02
C GLN A 76 19.91 2.72 12.65
N ILE A 77 18.96 3.32 11.93
CA ILE A 77 19.16 3.85 10.59
C ILE A 77 18.53 5.25 10.52
N ALA A 78 19.32 6.25 10.13
CA ALA A 78 18.82 7.60 9.90
C ALA A 78 17.93 7.64 8.63
N LEU A 79 16.72 8.18 8.76
CA LEU A 79 15.77 8.39 7.65
C LEU A 79 15.76 9.86 7.18
N GLY A 80 16.34 10.77 7.93
CA GLY A 80 16.39 12.20 7.66
C GLY A 80 16.65 12.98 8.93
N VAL A 81 16.55 14.30 8.84
CA VAL A 81 16.80 15.18 9.99
C VAL A 81 15.77 14.90 11.09
N GLY A 82 16.27 14.43 12.24
CA GLY A 82 15.43 14.13 13.40
C GLY A 82 14.56 12.89 13.26
N LYS A 83 14.76 12.06 12.22
CA LYS A 83 13.97 10.85 11.97
C LYS A 83 14.87 9.64 11.85
N ASP A 84 14.59 8.64 12.64
CA ASP A 84 15.34 7.39 12.67
C ASP A 84 14.41 6.19 12.53
N TYR A 85 14.92 5.09 11.96
CA TYR A 85 14.31 3.79 12.04
C TYR A 85 15.01 2.97 13.10
N ALA A 86 14.25 2.41 14.00
CA ALA A 86 14.68 1.53 15.07
C ALA A 86 14.23 0.08 14.75
N MET A 87 14.08 -0.79 15.72
CA MET A 87 13.61 -2.16 15.49
C MET A 87 12.10 -2.18 15.28
N ALA A 88 11.67 -2.14 13.99
CA ALA A 88 10.29 -2.07 13.53
C ALA A 88 9.50 -0.87 14.12
N LEU A 89 10.15 0.25 14.36
CA LEU A 89 9.57 1.49 14.84
C LEU A 89 10.28 2.68 14.17
N MET A 90 9.53 3.70 13.85
CA MET A 90 10.08 5.04 13.53
C MET A 90 10.16 5.86 14.82
N VAL A 91 11.25 6.60 14.98
CA VAL A 91 11.45 7.56 16.07
C VAL A 91 11.65 8.93 15.45
N ASP A 92 10.65 9.78 15.58
CA ASP A 92 10.60 11.09 14.96
C ASP A 92 10.72 12.18 16.03
N LYS A 93 11.72 13.04 15.88
CA LYS A 93 12.03 14.20 16.74
C LYS A 93 12.05 15.52 15.94
N SER A 94 11.64 15.48 14.66
CA SER A 94 11.75 16.61 13.74
C SER A 94 10.99 17.85 14.19
N ASP A 95 9.89 17.66 14.92
CA ASP A 95 9.06 18.75 15.44
C ASP A 95 9.41 19.14 16.90
N GLY A 96 10.59 18.73 17.41
CA GLY A 96 11.04 19.03 18.77
C GLY A 96 10.39 18.17 19.85
N VAL A 97 9.48 17.28 19.49
CA VAL A 97 8.79 16.34 20.39
C VAL A 97 9.02 14.91 19.87
N THR A 98 9.37 14.00 20.77
CA THR A 98 9.57 12.59 20.36
C THR A 98 8.24 11.91 20.14
N VAL A 99 8.05 11.41 18.91
CA VAL A 99 6.97 10.50 18.53
C VAL A 99 7.59 9.17 18.14
N VAL A 100 7.02 8.10 18.63
CA VAL A 100 7.33 6.74 18.16
C VAL A 100 6.12 6.23 17.42
N ASP A 101 6.31 5.76 16.19
CA ASP A 101 5.21 5.29 15.36
C ASP A 101 5.61 4.14 14.43
N HIS A 102 4.64 3.46 13.88
CA HIS A 102 4.81 2.60 12.72
C HIS A 102 3.47 2.43 12.01
N GLY A 103 3.50 2.61 10.69
CA GLY A 103 2.35 2.38 9.82
C GLY A 103 2.39 1.04 9.10
N GLY A 104 1.32 0.75 8.38
CA GLY A 104 1.22 -0.40 7.49
C GLY A 104 0.39 -0.06 6.27
N ASP A 105 0.76 -0.67 5.15
CA ASP A 105 0.08 -0.52 3.86
C ASP A 105 -0.13 -1.91 3.24
N MET A 106 -1.36 -2.20 2.90
CA MET A 106 -1.78 -3.40 2.20
C MET A 106 -2.99 -3.08 1.33
N GLY A 107 -3.13 -3.68 0.18
CA GLY A 107 -4.16 -3.31 -0.81
C GLY A 107 -5.50 -2.93 -0.17
N GLY A 108 -5.84 -1.66 -0.23
CA GLY A 108 -7.04 -1.07 0.36
C GLY A 108 -7.05 -0.89 1.88
N PHE A 109 -5.96 -1.23 2.60
CA PHE A 109 -5.87 -1.03 4.04
C PHE A 109 -4.64 -0.22 4.41
N HIS A 110 -4.81 0.79 5.26
CA HIS A 110 -3.71 1.57 5.81
C HIS A 110 -3.88 1.73 7.31
N SER A 111 -2.75 1.70 8.01
CA SER A 111 -2.73 1.83 9.45
C SER A 111 -1.63 2.77 9.90
N ASN A 112 -1.79 3.35 11.06
CA ASN A 112 -0.69 3.88 11.85
C ASN A 112 -1.04 3.76 13.34
N MET A 113 -0.07 3.32 14.12
CA MET A 113 -0.06 3.45 15.58
C MET A 113 1.04 4.41 15.97
N MET A 114 0.78 5.28 16.91
CA MET A 114 1.73 6.31 17.35
C MET A 114 1.57 6.62 18.81
N TRP A 115 2.66 7.04 19.46
CA TRP A 115 2.61 7.53 20.82
C TRP A 115 3.69 8.57 21.08
N TRP A 116 3.40 9.44 22.03
CA TRP A 116 4.28 10.46 22.58
C TRP A 116 4.70 10.01 23.99
N PRO A 117 5.89 9.41 24.16
CA PRO A 117 6.28 8.78 25.43
C PRO A 117 6.30 9.75 26.61
N ALA A 118 6.76 10.99 26.40
CA ALA A 118 6.84 12.01 27.45
C ALA A 118 5.46 12.51 27.89
N GLN A 119 4.50 12.62 26.97
CA GLN A 119 3.14 13.07 27.21
C GLN A 119 2.22 11.95 27.66
N LYS A 120 2.66 10.69 27.52
CA LYS A 120 1.86 9.49 27.78
C LYS A 120 0.54 9.47 27.00
N VAL A 121 0.60 9.94 25.77
CA VAL A 121 -0.54 9.94 24.83
C VAL A 121 -0.24 8.96 23.71
N GLY A 122 -1.23 8.22 23.29
CA GLY A 122 -1.14 7.33 22.15
C GLY A 122 -2.39 7.39 21.27
N ALA A 123 -2.21 7.06 20.00
CA ALA A 123 -3.31 7.05 19.03
C ALA A 123 -3.11 5.94 17.98
N VAL A 124 -4.22 5.52 17.41
CA VAL A 124 -4.28 4.55 16.31
C VAL A 124 -5.25 5.06 15.27
N ILE A 125 -4.86 4.96 14.00
CA ILE A 125 -5.74 5.17 12.86
C ILE A 125 -5.70 3.93 11.97
N LEU A 126 -6.87 3.41 11.61
CA LEU A 126 -7.06 2.33 10.64
C LEU A 126 -8.01 2.82 9.55
N THR A 127 -7.68 2.59 8.31
CA THR A 127 -8.54 2.90 7.16
C THR A 127 -8.63 1.70 6.24
N ASN A 128 -9.75 1.57 5.54
CA ASN A 128 -10.03 0.48 4.61
C ASN A 128 -10.29 0.99 3.18
N ALA A 129 -9.58 2.06 2.80
CA ALA A 129 -9.56 2.60 1.45
C ALA A 129 -8.17 3.13 1.12
N ASP A 130 -7.72 2.97 -0.14
CA ASP A 130 -6.38 3.36 -0.59
C ASP A 130 -6.05 4.83 -0.30
N GLU A 131 -7.02 5.74 -0.46
CA GLU A 131 -6.81 7.15 -0.15
C GLU A 131 -6.63 7.43 1.36
N GLY A 132 -6.96 6.48 2.22
CA GLY A 132 -6.76 6.59 3.66
C GLY A 132 -5.31 6.79 4.08
N VAL A 133 -4.35 6.41 3.23
CA VAL A 133 -2.92 6.66 3.44
C VAL A 133 -2.61 8.15 3.66
N TYR A 134 -3.32 9.04 2.97
CA TYR A 134 -3.11 10.48 3.02
C TYR A 134 -3.63 11.14 4.30
N LEU A 135 -4.43 10.43 5.10
CA LEU A 135 -4.94 10.93 6.38
C LEU A 135 -3.93 10.74 7.54
N ARG A 136 -2.95 9.86 7.44
CA ARG A 136 -2.03 9.52 8.53
C ARG A 136 -1.22 10.73 9.01
N GLY A 137 -0.65 11.49 8.09
CA GLY A 137 0.11 12.71 8.41
C GLY A 137 -0.76 13.80 9.05
N PRO A 138 -1.84 14.24 8.42
CA PRO A 138 -2.78 15.19 8.99
C PRO A 138 -3.36 14.77 10.34
N PHE A 139 -3.65 13.48 10.55
CA PHE A 139 -4.11 12.95 11.82
C PHE A 139 -3.06 13.13 12.93
N LYS A 140 -1.80 12.74 12.68
CA LYS A 140 -0.68 12.99 13.59
C LYS A 140 -0.53 14.47 13.89
N ARG A 141 -0.55 15.32 12.86
CA ARG A 141 -0.46 16.78 13.00
C ARG A 141 -1.58 17.34 13.86
N ARG A 142 -2.82 16.92 13.63
CA ARG A 142 -3.98 17.40 14.42
C ARG A 142 -3.86 17.07 15.90
N LEU A 143 -3.36 15.87 16.22
CA LEU A 143 -3.11 15.50 17.62
C LEU A 143 -2.04 16.40 18.26
N MET A 144 -0.96 16.70 17.53
CA MET A 144 0.08 17.61 18.04
C MET A 144 -0.45 19.03 18.23
N GLU A 145 -1.24 19.55 17.32
CA GLU A 145 -1.90 20.86 17.45
C GLU A 145 -2.74 20.94 18.74
N LEU A 146 -3.52 19.88 19.02
CA LEU A 146 -4.37 19.83 20.21
C LEU A 146 -3.58 19.66 21.51
N MET A 147 -2.45 18.95 21.48
CA MET A 147 -1.64 18.72 22.68
C MET A 147 -0.74 19.91 23.06
N PHE A 148 -0.34 20.71 22.06
CA PHE A 148 0.69 21.72 22.24
C PHE A 148 0.24 23.13 21.83
N ASP A 149 -1.07 23.36 21.70
CA ASP A 149 -1.66 24.63 21.23
C ASP A 149 -0.97 25.17 19.96
N GLY A 150 -0.67 24.24 19.02
CA GLY A 150 0.03 24.54 17.80
C GLY A 150 -0.85 25.25 16.76
N ASN A 151 -0.20 25.81 15.72
CA ASN A 151 -0.91 26.38 14.57
C ASN A 151 -1.78 25.31 13.88
N LEU A 152 -3.00 25.69 13.52
CA LEU A 152 -3.98 24.82 12.88
C LEU A 152 -3.64 24.61 11.38
N GLU A 153 -2.85 23.60 11.07
CA GLU A 153 -2.40 23.27 9.70
C GLU A 153 -2.90 21.91 9.21
N ALA A 154 -3.37 21.06 10.13
CA ALA A 154 -3.77 19.68 9.80
C ALA A 154 -4.88 19.61 8.75
N GLU A 155 -5.88 20.49 8.83
CA GLU A 155 -6.99 20.53 7.89
C GLU A 155 -6.52 20.99 6.50
N ALA A 156 -5.70 22.04 6.43
CA ALA A 156 -5.10 22.51 5.19
C ALA A 156 -4.18 21.44 4.56
N SER A 157 -3.41 20.74 5.39
CA SER A 157 -2.57 19.62 4.95
C SER A 157 -3.41 18.46 4.40
N ALA A 158 -4.51 18.09 5.04
CA ALA A 158 -5.43 17.07 4.54
C ALA A 158 -6.02 17.45 3.19
N ALA A 159 -6.47 18.70 3.04
CA ALA A 159 -7.01 19.22 1.79
C ALA A 159 -5.95 19.23 0.66
N ALA A 160 -4.72 19.65 0.98
CA ALA A 160 -3.61 19.66 0.04
C ALA A 160 -3.24 18.24 -0.42
N ASN A 161 -3.19 17.28 0.51
CA ASN A 161 -2.90 15.87 0.20
C ASN A 161 -4.00 15.27 -0.70
N ALA A 162 -5.27 15.50 -0.39
CA ALA A 162 -6.40 15.02 -1.21
C ALA A 162 -6.36 15.61 -2.62
N LYS A 163 -6.04 16.90 -2.76
CA LYS A 163 -5.88 17.56 -4.05
C LYS A 163 -4.71 16.96 -4.83
N ALA A 164 -3.54 16.85 -4.23
CA ALA A 164 -2.34 16.30 -4.88
C ALA A 164 -2.54 14.84 -5.31
N SER A 165 -3.20 14.03 -4.48
CA SER A 165 -3.56 12.65 -4.82
C SER A 165 -4.45 12.60 -6.06
N ARG A 166 -5.51 13.40 -6.09
CA ARG A 166 -6.42 13.48 -7.23
C ARG A 166 -5.71 13.93 -8.50
N GLU A 167 -4.91 14.99 -8.43
CA GLU A 167 -4.14 15.50 -9.58
C GLU A 167 -3.17 14.45 -10.12
N SER A 168 -2.49 13.71 -9.24
CA SER A 168 -1.58 12.62 -9.62
C SER A 168 -2.34 11.46 -10.28
N PHE A 169 -3.49 11.10 -9.74
CA PHE A 169 -4.36 10.07 -10.32
C PHE A 169 -4.88 10.49 -11.70
N ASP A 170 -5.37 11.72 -11.84
CA ASP A 170 -5.81 12.28 -13.12
C ASP A 170 -4.69 12.31 -14.16
N ALA A 171 -3.47 12.63 -13.73
CA ALA A 171 -2.30 12.62 -14.61
C ALA A 171 -1.99 11.18 -15.08
N PHE A 172 -2.05 10.20 -14.19
CA PHE A 172 -1.89 8.79 -14.54
C PHE A 172 -2.98 8.33 -15.52
N VAL A 173 -4.26 8.59 -15.24
CA VAL A 173 -5.38 8.18 -16.12
C VAL A 173 -5.24 8.78 -17.51
N LYS A 174 -4.75 10.02 -17.65
CA LYS A 174 -4.51 10.68 -18.96
C LYS A 174 -3.45 9.98 -19.82
N LEU A 175 -2.56 9.17 -19.24
CA LEU A 175 -1.58 8.38 -19.98
C LEU A 175 -2.21 7.12 -20.59
N LEU A 176 -3.37 6.71 -20.09
CA LEU A 176 -4.03 5.48 -20.50
C LEU A 176 -4.91 5.72 -21.74
N GLN A 177 -4.85 4.77 -22.65
CA GLN A 177 -5.84 4.60 -23.71
C GLN A 177 -6.84 3.54 -23.27
N TRP A 178 -8.06 3.96 -23.00
CA TRP A 178 -9.16 3.08 -22.60
C TRP A 178 -10.43 3.43 -23.39
N PRO A 179 -11.08 2.46 -24.04
CA PRO A 179 -10.69 1.04 -24.15
C PRO A 179 -9.30 0.85 -24.78
N ALA A 180 -8.67 -0.31 -24.44
CA ALA A 180 -7.31 -0.63 -24.89
C ALA A 180 -7.20 -0.67 -26.42
N ASP A 181 -6.01 -0.36 -26.95
CA ASP A 181 -5.73 -0.41 -28.39
C ASP A 181 -5.95 -1.82 -28.97
N ALA A 182 -6.82 -1.94 -29.96
CA ALA A 182 -7.24 -3.22 -30.53
C ALA A 182 -6.06 -3.98 -31.16
N LYS A 183 -5.13 -3.28 -31.85
CA LYS A 183 -3.97 -3.91 -32.47
C LYS A 183 -3.00 -4.46 -31.41
N ALA A 184 -2.81 -3.72 -30.33
CA ALA A 184 -2.00 -4.18 -29.20
C ALA A 184 -2.60 -5.44 -28.59
N LEU A 185 -3.93 -5.47 -28.40
CA LEU A 185 -4.63 -6.64 -27.89
C LEU A 185 -4.51 -7.86 -28.82
N ASP A 186 -4.60 -7.68 -30.14
CA ASP A 186 -4.48 -8.78 -31.09
C ASP A 186 -3.13 -9.48 -31.02
N GLY A 187 -2.09 -8.77 -30.62
CA GLY A 187 -0.74 -9.32 -30.43
C GLY A 187 -0.56 -10.17 -29.16
N LEU A 188 -1.54 -10.23 -28.25
CA LEU A 188 -1.40 -11.03 -27.02
C LEU A 188 -1.67 -12.52 -27.26
N ALA A 189 -0.92 -13.40 -26.56
CA ALA A 189 -1.25 -14.81 -26.43
C ALA A 189 -2.35 -15.03 -25.38
N PRO A 190 -3.09 -16.15 -25.43
CA PRO A 190 -4.13 -16.43 -24.44
C PRO A 190 -3.58 -16.82 -23.06
N ARG A 191 -2.31 -17.25 -22.99
CA ARG A 191 -1.67 -17.68 -21.75
C ARG A 191 -0.17 -17.43 -21.80
N TYR A 192 0.35 -16.95 -20.68
CA TYR A 192 1.78 -16.81 -20.42
C TYR A 192 2.13 -17.47 -19.08
N TYR A 193 3.40 -17.76 -18.86
CA TYR A 193 3.89 -18.35 -17.61
C TYR A 193 5.19 -17.72 -17.14
N ASN A 194 5.31 -17.51 -15.85
CA ASN A 194 6.55 -17.13 -15.17
C ASN A 194 6.82 -18.11 -14.03
N ALA A 195 8.06 -18.59 -13.89
CA ALA A 195 8.39 -19.61 -12.89
C ALA A 195 8.17 -19.15 -11.43
N ALA A 196 8.30 -17.85 -11.15
CA ALA A 196 8.11 -17.30 -9.80
C ALA A 196 6.65 -16.88 -9.52
N LEU A 197 5.94 -16.37 -10.54
CA LEU A 197 4.60 -15.78 -10.40
C LEU A 197 3.47 -16.67 -10.93
N GLY A 198 3.81 -17.76 -11.64
CA GLY A 198 2.83 -18.69 -12.19
C GLY A 198 2.20 -18.24 -13.51
N ASP A 199 0.94 -18.60 -13.72
CA ASP A 199 0.18 -18.33 -14.93
C ASP A 199 -0.32 -16.88 -14.99
N LEU A 200 -0.27 -16.31 -16.20
CA LEU A 200 -1.03 -15.13 -16.59
C LEU A 200 -1.95 -15.55 -17.75
N ARG A 201 -3.24 -15.48 -17.53
CA ARG A 201 -4.27 -15.77 -18.54
C ARG A 201 -4.84 -14.48 -19.10
N VAL A 202 -4.98 -14.43 -20.42
CA VAL A 202 -5.56 -13.29 -21.14
C VAL A 202 -6.94 -13.68 -21.64
N THR A 203 -7.98 -13.07 -21.08
CA THR A 203 -9.36 -13.23 -21.55
C THR A 203 -9.76 -12.00 -22.34
N ARG A 204 -10.44 -12.20 -23.48
CA ARG A 204 -10.94 -11.13 -24.33
C ARG A 204 -12.46 -11.23 -24.47
N LYS A 205 -13.14 -10.13 -24.30
CA LYS A 205 -14.59 -10.04 -24.47
C LYS A 205 -14.99 -8.60 -24.83
N ASP A 206 -15.86 -8.44 -25.80
CA ASP A 206 -16.47 -7.14 -26.17
C ASP A 206 -15.42 -6.02 -26.44
N GLY A 207 -14.29 -6.37 -27.09
CA GLY A 207 -13.21 -5.43 -27.41
C GLY A 207 -12.32 -5.04 -26.22
N LYS A 208 -12.50 -5.67 -25.07
CA LYS A 208 -11.71 -5.50 -23.85
C LYS A 208 -10.86 -6.73 -23.58
N ALA A 209 -9.83 -6.59 -22.75
CA ALA A 209 -9.03 -7.72 -22.27
C ALA A 209 -8.84 -7.65 -20.76
N TRP A 210 -8.74 -8.83 -20.15
CA TRP A 210 -8.44 -9.02 -18.72
C TRP A 210 -7.19 -9.85 -18.58
N PHE A 211 -6.35 -9.45 -17.64
CA PHE A 211 -5.22 -10.22 -17.15
C PHE A 211 -5.58 -10.87 -15.82
N ASP A 212 -5.52 -12.21 -15.78
CA ASP A 212 -5.77 -13.02 -14.58
C ASP A 212 -4.47 -13.72 -14.20
N VAL A 213 -3.96 -13.39 -13.01
CA VAL A 213 -2.74 -13.99 -12.43
C VAL A 213 -3.07 -14.91 -11.22
N GLY A 214 -4.33 -15.27 -11.06
CA GLY A 214 -4.82 -16.11 -9.96
C GLY A 214 -5.10 -15.32 -8.67
N ALA A 215 -4.17 -14.49 -8.21
CA ALA A 215 -4.37 -13.64 -7.04
C ALA A 215 -5.36 -12.48 -7.31
N PHE A 216 -5.39 -12.00 -8.54
CA PHE A 216 -6.35 -11.00 -9.01
C PHE A 216 -6.63 -11.18 -10.50
N SER A 217 -7.74 -10.61 -10.95
CA SER A 217 -8.06 -10.38 -12.36
C SER A 217 -8.36 -8.90 -12.54
N SER A 218 -7.84 -8.29 -13.61
CA SER A 218 -8.09 -6.90 -13.93
C SER A 218 -8.30 -6.68 -15.42
N GLU A 219 -9.24 -5.82 -15.80
CA GLU A 219 -9.28 -5.23 -17.13
C GLU A 219 -7.98 -4.49 -17.36
N VAL A 220 -7.52 -4.43 -18.62
CA VAL A 220 -6.32 -3.68 -18.99
C VAL A 220 -6.65 -2.53 -19.95
N ALA A 221 -6.00 -1.41 -19.72
CA ALA A 221 -5.82 -0.33 -20.69
C ALA A 221 -4.48 -0.48 -21.40
N THR A 222 -4.25 0.30 -22.46
CA THR A 222 -2.93 0.44 -23.07
C THR A 222 -2.32 1.81 -22.73
N MET A 223 -1.00 1.85 -22.68
CA MET A 223 -0.24 3.07 -22.47
C MET A 223 0.87 3.18 -23.52
N PRO A 224 0.86 4.22 -24.38
CA PRO A 224 1.92 4.46 -25.33
C PRO A 224 3.28 4.63 -24.65
N GLN A 225 4.30 3.99 -25.19
CA GLN A 225 5.67 4.09 -24.70
C GLN A 225 6.51 5.03 -25.58
N PRO A 226 7.61 5.62 -25.08
CA PRO A 226 8.45 6.54 -25.84
C PRO A 226 9.07 5.93 -27.11
N ASP A 227 9.25 4.62 -27.15
CA ASP A 227 9.77 3.86 -28.30
C ASP A 227 8.70 3.52 -29.35
N GLY A 228 7.46 3.98 -29.16
CA GLY A 228 6.32 3.72 -30.02
C GLY A 228 5.61 2.39 -29.75
N SER A 229 6.08 1.58 -28.81
CA SER A 229 5.37 0.38 -28.38
C SER A 229 4.18 0.72 -27.47
N MET A 230 3.32 -0.27 -27.21
CA MET A 230 2.21 -0.18 -26.25
C MET A 230 2.48 -1.09 -25.07
N ALA A 231 2.39 -0.54 -23.86
CA ALA A 231 2.32 -1.33 -22.64
C ALA A 231 0.85 -1.60 -22.29
N PHE A 232 0.62 -2.66 -21.52
CA PHE A 232 -0.69 -2.98 -20.92
C PHE A 232 -0.66 -2.60 -19.44
N VAL A 233 -1.70 -1.94 -18.98
CA VAL A 233 -1.81 -1.45 -17.60
C VAL A 233 -3.10 -1.98 -17.00
N THR A 234 -3.01 -2.66 -15.86
CA THR A 234 -4.17 -3.09 -15.11
C THR A 234 -4.92 -1.90 -14.54
N ILE A 235 -6.26 -1.90 -14.61
CA ILE A 235 -7.07 -0.73 -14.27
C ILE A 235 -8.14 -0.99 -13.19
N ASP A 236 -8.32 -2.23 -12.76
CA ASP A 236 -9.22 -2.50 -11.65
C ASP A 236 -8.56 -2.17 -10.31
N PRO A 237 -9.30 -1.64 -9.32
CA PRO A 237 -8.73 -1.15 -8.06
C PRO A 237 -7.84 -2.15 -7.33
N VAL A 238 -8.18 -3.46 -7.38
CA VAL A 238 -7.41 -4.52 -6.70
C VAL A 238 -5.95 -4.60 -7.15
N ALA A 239 -5.65 -4.14 -8.35
CA ALA A 239 -4.34 -4.27 -8.97
C ALA A 239 -4.03 -3.09 -9.90
N LEU A 240 -4.50 -1.90 -9.56
CA LEU A 240 -4.34 -0.71 -10.40
C LEU A 240 -2.86 -0.38 -10.64
N GLY A 241 -2.51 -0.22 -11.92
CA GLY A 241 -1.21 0.32 -12.31
C GLY A 241 -0.09 -0.69 -12.54
N PHE A 242 -0.34 -2.02 -12.48
CA PHE A 242 0.68 -2.96 -12.94
C PHE A 242 0.92 -2.80 -14.44
N LEU A 243 2.17 -2.54 -14.80
CA LEU A 243 2.58 -2.27 -16.17
C LEU A 243 3.25 -3.50 -16.77
N PHE A 244 2.68 -4.00 -17.86
CA PHE A 244 3.20 -5.12 -18.65
C PHE A 244 3.70 -4.60 -20.00
N THR A 245 5.00 -4.72 -20.27
CA THR A 245 5.60 -4.38 -21.56
C THR A 245 5.78 -5.63 -22.41
N ARG A 246 5.70 -5.49 -23.74
CA ARG A 246 6.06 -6.59 -24.66
C ARG A 246 7.57 -6.65 -24.82
N ALA A 247 8.09 -7.86 -24.85
CA ALA A 247 9.51 -8.15 -25.12
C ALA A 247 9.60 -9.38 -26.03
N ASP A 248 8.89 -9.35 -27.17
CA ASP A 248 8.84 -10.45 -28.12
C ASP A 248 10.23 -10.69 -28.72
N LYS A 249 10.61 -11.97 -28.84
CA LYS A 249 11.89 -12.36 -29.36
C LYS A 249 11.74 -13.71 -30.11
N ASP A 250 12.31 -13.78 -31.31
CA ASP A 250 12.41 -15.03 -32.11
C ASP A 250 11.03 -15.72 -32.32
N ASP A 251 10.00 -14.94 -32.68
CA ASP A 251 8.59 -15.37 -32.82
C ASP A 251 7.90 -15.84 -31.51
N GLU A 252 8.56 -15.71 -30.38
CA GLU A 252 7.96 -15.95 -29.05
C GLU A 252 7.43 -14.65 -28.45
N ARG A 253 6.15 -14.66 -28.04
CA ARG A 253 5.54 -13.52 -27.36
C ARG A 253 5.88 -13.55 -25.87
N LYS A 254 6.32 -12.42 -25.37
CA LYS A 254 6.69 -12.25 -23.95
C LYS A 254 6.05 -11.02 -23.37
N LEU A 255 5.63 -11.12 -22.13
CA LEU A 255 5.23 -9.97 -21.31
C LEU A 255 6.21 -9.81 -20.14
N VAL A 256 6.54 -8.58 -19.83
CA VAL A 256 7.51 -8.27 -18.78
C VAL A 256 6.89 -7.29 -17.80
N VAL A 257 6.93 -7.64 -16.52
CA VAL A 257 6.63 -6.75 -15.39
C VAL A 257 7.91 -6.43 -14.66
N ARG A 258 8.10 -5.16 -14.30
CA ARG A 258 9.27 -4.70 -13.54
C ARG A 258 8.84 -4.02 -12.26
N ASP A 259 9.53 -4.32 -11.18
CA ASP A 259 9.55 -3.51 -9.98
C ASP A 259 10.92 -2.81 -9.84
N GLY A 260 11.16 -2.14 -8.71
CA GLY A 260 12.42 -1.43 -8.46
C GLY A 260 13.67 -2.33 -8.38
N GLN A 261 13.52 -3.65 -8.27
CA GLN A 261 14.62 -4.58 -8.03
C GLN A 261 14.62 -5.81 -8.95
N HIS A 262 13.46 -6.15 -9.55
CA HIS A 262 13.28 -7.40 -10.29
C HIS A 262 12.58 -7.18 -11.62
N GLU A 263 12.88 -8.08 -12.55
CA GLU A 263 12.20 -8.23 -13.82
C GLU A 263 11.59 -9.63 -13.88
N TYR A 264 10.30 -9.69 -14.15
CA TYR A 264 9.56 -10.95 -14.31
C TYR A 264 9.14 -11.10 -15.76
N VAL A 265 9.72 -12.08 -16.44
CA VAL A 265 9.40 -12.40 -17.83
C VAL A 265 8.37 -13.52 -17.85
N PHE A 266 7.25 -13.26 -18.47
CA PHE A 266 6.20 -14.24 -18.74
C PHE A 266 6.32 -14.71 -20.18
N ASP A 267 6.68 -15.96 -20.39
CA ASP A 267 6.81 -16.60 -21.69
C ASP A 267 5.45 -17.13 -22.17
N GLU A 268 5.18 -17.01 -23.47
CA GLU A 268 3.97 -17.57 -24.08
C GLU A 268 3.91 -19.09 -23.89
N MET A 269 2.73 -19.57 -23.52
CA MET A 269 2.44 -21.00 -23.41
C MET A 269 1.63 -21.44 -24.62
N LYS A 270 2.17 -22.41 -25.36
CA LYS A 270 1.53 -23.02 -26.56
C LYS A 270 0.47 -24.04 -26.16
#